data_cc07ae14af7f6d745e31852248ea48ba
#
_entry.id   cc07ae14af7f6d745e31852248ea48ba
#
_cell.length_a   1.000
_cell.length_b   1.000
_cell.length_c   1.000
_cell.angle_alpha   90.00
_cell.angle_beta   90.00
_cell.angle_gamma   90.00
#
_symmetry.space_group_name_H-M   'P 1'
#
loop_
_entity.id
_entity.type
_entity.pdbx_description
1 polymer ?
#
loop_
_entity_poly.entity_id
_entity_poly.type
_entity_poly.pdbx_seq_one_letter_code
_entity_poly.pdbx_strand_id
1 'polypeptide(L)'
;QYGFNAQVVNEFHSVHTAITYSSLDPRICPAGSKERLWIDSVATRIENKIEAIHKAGLEAYYFTDIIVLPKRLVEIYKNEICDATGRIDFTRPKTQEIHRIMLQEIFKRFPKLDGLVIRVGETYLQNTPYHTGNGPIPRNEKSWEHNSAYKTDGGEKIHSNLINLLREEVCIRQNKKIFYRTWDFGYFHINPQYYLSVTNNVEPHPNLYLCIKHVQGDYHRTYKFNPTLGIGKHKQIVEIECQREYEGKGAYPNYIADGVLNGFEELKSDSQPYCLNQLKSNPNFAGIWTWSR
;
A
#
# COMPACT_ATOMS: atom_id res chain seq x y z
N GLN A 1 4.07 -11.24 -24.48
CA GLN A 1 3.29 -10.70 -23.35
C GLN A 1 3.04 -11.81 -22.35
N TYR A 2 3.39 -11.61 -21.08
CA TYR A 2 3.25 -12.65 -20.04
C TYR A 2 1.84 -12.67 -19.40
N GLY A 3 0.83 -12.07 -20.05
CA GLY A 3 -0.56 -12.04 -19.55
C GLY A 3 -0.85 -11.00 -18.47
N PHE A 4 0.11 -10.15 -18.09
CA PHE A 4 -0.14 -9.06 -17.18
C PHE A 4 -0.92 -7.93 -17.87
N ASN A 5 -1.83 -7.30 -17.12
CA ASN A 5 -2.65 -6.18 -17.59
C ASN A 5 -2.32 -4.86 -16.90
N ALA A 6 -1.37 -4.86 -15.96
CA ALA A 6 -0.97 -3.66 -15.23
C ALA A 6 0.49 -3.68 -14.84
N GLN A 7 1.04 -2.50 -14.61
CA GLN A 7 2.35 -2.29 -14.00
C GLN A 7 2.21 -1.48 -12.71
N VAL A 8 2.80 -1.99 -11.63
CA VAL A 8 2.97 -1.25 -10.37
C VAL A 8 4.34 -0.61 -10.37
N VAL A 9 4.39 0.71 -10.20
CA VAL A 9 5.65 1.49 -10.12
C VAL A 9 6.04 1.64 -8.66
N ASN A 10 7.23 1.13 -8.31
CA ASN A 10 7.84 1.24 -6.99
C ASN A 10 9.23 1.87 -7.15
N GLU A 11 9.28 3.19 -7.16
CA GLU A 11 10.49 4.00 -7.33
C GLU A 11 10.70 4.92 -6.13
N PHE A 12 11.86 5.60 -6.07
CA PHE A 12 12.18 6.59 -5.03
C PHE A 12 11.32 7.87 -5.10
N HIS A 13 10.44 7.97 -6.07
CA HIS A 13 9.50 9.06 -6.25
C HIS A 13 8.11 8.49 -6.51
N SER A 14 7.10 9.12 -5.95
CA SER A 14 5.73 8.71 -6.17
C SER A 14 4.80 9.91 -6.36
N VAL A 15 3.60 9.64 -6.83
CA VAL A 15 2.61 10.65 -7.17
C VAL A 15 2.29 11.60 -5.99
N HIS A 16 2.26 11.11 -4.75
CA HIS A 16 2.00 11.94 -3.57
C HIS A 16 3.17 12.86 -3.20
N THR A 17 4.39 12.58 -3.68
CA THR A 17 5.56 13.46 -3.52
C THR A 17 5.70 14.46 -4.67
N ALA A 18 4.84 14.38 -5.68
CA ALA A 18 4.90 15.19 -6.90
C ALA A 18 3.68 16.14 -7.06
N ILE A 19 3.10 16.54 -5.94
CA ILE A 19 2.00 17.52 -5.87
C ILE A 19 2.36 18.67 -4.94
N THR A 20 1.65 19.79 -5.07
CA THR A 20 2.05 21.05 -4.44
C THR A 20 1.28 21.40 -3.17
N TYR A 21 0.14 20.76 -2.94
CA TYR A 21 -0.82 21.11 -1.89
C TYR A 21 -1.27 22.59 -1.93
N SER A 22 -1.21 23.20 -3.12
CA SER A 22 -1.52 24.64 -3.29
C SER A 22 -3.00 24.95 -3.05
N SER A 23 -3.88 23.97 -3.18
CA SER A 23 -5.30 24.09 -2.82
C SER A 23 -5.54 24.15 -1.30
N LEU A 24 -4.61 23.61 -0.49
CA LEU A 24 -4.64 23.70 0.95
C LEU A 24 -4.01 25.02 1.43
N ASP A 25 -2.76 25.27 1.04
CA ASP A 25 -2.01 26.47 1.43
C ASP A 25 -0.85 26.71 0.43
N PRO A 26 -0.83 27.84 -0.29
CA PRO A 26 0.23 28.14 -1.25
C PRO A 26 1.62 28.32 -0.61
N ARG A 27 1.71 28.50 0.70
CA ARG A 27 2.98 28.61 1.45
C ARG A 27 3.70 27.27 1.56
N ILE A 28 3.01 26.13 1.34
CA ILE A 28 3.61 24.79 1.40
C ILE A 28 4.64 24.63 0.28
N CYS A 29 4.31 25.06 -0.92
CA CYS A 29 5.15 24.94 -2.10
C CYS A 29 5.09 26.23 -2.95
N PRO A 30 5.77 27.30 -2.53
CA PRO A 30 5.72 28.59 -3.23
C PRO A 30 6.23 28.48 -4.68
N ALA A 31 5.61 29.24 -5.58
CA ALA A 31 6.07 29.35 -6.95
C ALA A 31 7.55 29.80 -7.02
N GLY A 32 8.35 29.16 -7.85
CA GLY A 32 9.77 29.44 -8.02
C GLY A 32 10.69 28.93 -6.90
N SER A 33 10.15 28.30 -5.87
CA SER A 33 10.98 27.65 -4.83
C SER A 33 11.72 26.43 -5.38
N LYS A 34 12.82 26.01 -4.69
CA LYS A 34 13.56 24.79 -5.04
C LYS A 34 12.69 23.56 -4.92
N GLU A 35 11.80 23.52 -3.92
CA GLU A 35 10.81 22.48 -3.71
C GLU A 35 9.87 22.37 -4.93
N ARG A 36 9.38 23.53 -5.41
CA ARG A 36 8.48 23.56 -6.56
C ARG A 36 9.15 23.05 -7.83
N LEU A 37 10.36 23.47 -8.10
CA LEU A 37 11.13 23.02 -9.28
C LEU A 37 11.38 21.50 -9.21
N TRP A 38 11.69 20.98 -8.02
CA TRP A 38 11.87 19.55 -7.81
C TRP A 38 10.56 18.78 -8.04
N ILE A 39 9.45 19.23 -7.44
CA ILE A 39 8.12 18.63 -7.62
C ILE A 39 7.73 18.58 -9.09
N ASP A 40 7.89 19.68 -9.81
CA ASP A 40 7.51 19.75 -11.24
C ASP A 40 8.39 18.82 -12.09
N SER A 41 9.68 18.70 -11.78
CA SER A 41 10.60 17.77 -12.45
C SER A 41 10.21 16.30 -12.19
N VAL A 42 9.83 15.95 -10.95
CA VAL A 42 9.37 14.60 -10.59
C VAL A 42 8.03 14.30 -11.28
N ALA A 43 7.10 15.27 -11.28
CA ALA A 43 5.80 15.11 -11.92
C ALA A 43 5.93 14.81 -13.42
N THR A 44 6.81 15.51 -14.13
CA THR A 44 7.06 15.26 -15.56
C THR A 44 7.57 13.83 -15.79
N ARG A 45 8.48 13.32 -14.94
CA ARG A 45 8.96 11.94 -15.06
C ARG A 45 7.85 10.92 -14.83
N ILE A 46 7.00 11.16 -13.84
CA ILE A 46 5.84 10.31 -13.55
C ILE A 46 4.85 10.31 -14.71
N GLU A 47 4.53 11.46 -15.29
CA GLU A 47 3.65 11.59 -16.46
C GLU A 47 4.18 10.77 -17.64
N ASN A 48 5.48 10.92 -17.96
CA ASN A 48 6.13 10.17 -19.02
C ASN A 48 6.10 8.63 -18.76
N LYS A 49 6.27 8.23 -17.50
CA LYS A 49 6.20 6.82 -17.11
C LYS A 49 4.80 6.24 -17.29
N ILE A 50 3.77 6.96 -16.83
CA ILE A 50 2.37 6.56 -17.02
C ILE A 50 2.05 6.40 -18.51
N GLU A 51 2.48 7.35 -19.34
CA GLU A 51 2.28 7.28 -20.80
C GLU A 51 2.99 6.07 -21.43
N ALA A 52 4.21 5.78 -21.00
CA ALA A 52 4.95 4.62 -21.49
C ALA A 52 4.26 3.29 -21.11
N ILE A 53 3.71 3.21 -19.89
CA ILE A 53 2.95 2.04 -19.42
C ILE A 53 1.67 1.87 -20.27
N HIS A 54 0.91 2.93 -20.47
CA HIS A 54 -0.30 2.90 -21.31
C HIS A 54 0.02 2.55 -22.76
N LYS A 55 1.12 3.08 -23.32
CA LYS A 55 1.57 2.72 -24.67
C LYS A 55 1.89 1.22 -24.81
N ALA A 56 2.28 0.56 -23.72
CA ALA A 56 2.47 -0.88 -23.66
C ALA A 56 1.15 -1.67 -23.47
N GLY A 57 0.01 -0.99 -23.40
CA GLY A 57 -1.31 -1.60 -23.20
C GLY A 57 -1.59 -2.03 -21.76
N LEU A 58 -0.92 -1.43 -20.78
CA LEU A 58 -1.03 -1.77 -19.36
C LEU A 58 -1.64 -0.62 -18.55
N GLU A 59 -2.35 -0.95 -17.48
CA GLU A 59 -2.77 0.03 -16.48
C GLU A 59 -1.56 0.43 -15.59
N ALA A 60 -1.53 1.72 -15.17
CA ALA A 60 -0.44 2.28 -14.39
C ALA A 60 -0.86 2.52 -12.94
N TYR A 61 -0.18 1.89 -11.99
CA TYR A 61 -0.39 2.04 -10.56
C TYR A 61 0.89 2.50 -9.87
N TYR A 62 0.77 3.41 -8.89
CA TYR A 62 1.91 3.90 -8.12
C TYR A 62 1.82 3.53 -6.64
N PHE A 63 2.94 3.07 -6.08
CA PHE A 63 3.09 2.95 -4.64
C PHE A 63 2.95 4.30 -3.96
N THR A 64 2.20 4.33 -2.87
CA THR A 64 1.93 5.53 -2.09
C THR A 64 2.15 5.23 -0.61
N ASP A 65 3.15 5.90 -0.02
CA ASP A 65 3.38 5.92 1.42
C ASP A 65 2.47 6.97 2.01
N ILE A 66 1.30 6.56 2.44
CA ILE A 66 0.15 7.45 2.64
C ILE A 66 0.41 8.59 3.64
N ILE A 67 1.31 8.43 4.61
CA ILE A 67 1.65 9.48 5.57
C ILE A 67 3.08 10.00 5.32
N VAL A 68 3.39 10.30 4.07
CA VAL A 68 4.57 11.07 3.69
C VAL A 68 4.11 12.39 3.10
N LEU A 69 4.44 13.49 3.77
CA LEU A 69 3.98 14.83 3.48
C LEU A 69 5.17 15.78 3.28
N PRO A 70 4.99 16.93 2.59
CA PRO A 70 6.02 17.96 2.53
C PRO A 70 6.45 18.44 3.92
N LYS A 71 7.75 18.58 4.16
CA LYS A 71 8.29 19.10 5.44
C LYS A 71 7.64 20.42 5.82
N ARG A 72 7.49 21.31 4.84
CA ARG A 72 6.87 22.64 5.05
C ARG A 72 5.42 22.55 5.48
N LEU A 73 4.65 21.59 4.93
CA LEU A 73 3.27 21.33 5.37
C LEU A 73 3.26 20.89 6.85
N VAL A 74 4.14 19.93 7.19
CA VAL A 74 4.23 19.43 8.57
C VAL A 74 4.63 20.56 9.53
N GLU A 75 5.55 21.45 9.14
CA GLU A 75 5.92 22.63 9.95
C GLU A 75 4.73 23.56 10.18
N ILE A 76 3.97 23.89 9.13
CA ILE A 76 2.81 24.80 9.21
C ILE A 76 1.70 24.24 10.09
N TYR A 77 1.39 22.96 9.95
CA TYR A 77 0.25 22.31 10.61
C TYR A 77 0.64 21.41 11.79
N LYS A 78 1.87 21.49 12.29
CA LYS A 78 2.44 20.58 13.30
C LYS A 78 1.49 20.32 14.47
N ASN A 79 0.93 21.39 15.07
CA ASN A 79 0.06 21.29 16.24
C ASN A 79 -1.28 20.61 15.95
N GLU A 80 -1.72 20.63 14.69
CA GLU A 80 -3.00 20.08 14.26
C GLU A 80 -2.88 18.62 13.79
N ILE A 81 -1.69 18.21 13.29
CA ILE A 81 -1.49 16.91 12.67
C ILE A 81 -0.57 15.98 13.44
N CYS A 82 0.31 16.48 14.32
CA CYS A 82 1.26 15.64 15.04
C CYS A 82 0.78 15.33 16.47
N ASP A 83 1.14 14.13 16.93
CA ASP A 83 0.99 13.73 18.32
C ASP A 83 2.08 14.39 19.21
N ALA A 84 2.05 14.08 20.51
CA ALA A 84 3.02 14.60 21.48
C ALA A 84 4.48 14.19 21.21
N THR A 85 4.70 13.13 20.45
CA THR A 85 6.03 12.65 20.05
C THR A 85 6.53 13.29 18.75
N GLY A 86 5.69 14.08 18.08
CA GLY A 86 5.97 14.71 16.79
C GLY A 86 5.67 13.83 15.58
N ARG A 87 5.05 12.66 15.76
CA ARG A 87 4.60 11.81 14.65
C ARG A 87 3.31 12.37 14.05
N ILE A 88 3.19 12.28 12.73
CA ILE A 88 1.94 12.59 12.04
C ILE A 88 0.90 11.53 12.44
N ASP A 89 -0.21 11.98 13.02
CA ASP A 89 -1.27 11.15 13.56
C ASP A 89 -2.50 11.17 12.64
N PHE A 90 -2.79 10.03 12.02
CA PHE A 90 -3.91 9.88 11.09
C PHE A 90 -5.28 9.99 11.77
N THR A 91 -5.36 9.84 13.09
CA THR A 91 -6.63 9.97 13.81
C THR A 91 -7.13 11.42 13.91
N ARG A 92 -6.26 12.39 13.66
CA ARG A 92 -6.58 13.82 13.76
C ARG A 92 -7.39 14.30 12.55
N PRO A 93 -8.46 15.08 12.75
CA PRO A 93 -9.32 15.55 11.67
C PRO A 93 -8.55 16.31 10.57
N LYS A 94 -7.59 17.15 10.96
CA LYS A 94 -6.77 17.92 10.02
C LYS A 94 -5.87 17.03 9.17
N THR A 95 -5.35 15.95 9.73
CA THR A 95 -4.57 14.97 8.96
C THR A 95 -5.44 14.30 7.91
N GLN A 96 -6.66 13.91 8.26
CA GLN A 96 -7.60 13.30 7.31
C GLN A 96 -8.03 14.29 6.21
N GLU A 97 -8.27 15.56 6.55
CA GLU A 97 -8.55 16.63 5.57
C GLU A 97 -7.39 16.77 4.57
N ILE A 98 -6.16 16.85 5.07
CA ILE A 98 -4.95 16.95 4.23
C ILE A 98 -4.85 15.75 3.28
N HIS A 99 -5.16 14.54 3.74
CA HIS A 99 -5.13 13.34 2.89
C HIS A 99 -6.21 13.36 1.83
N ARG A 100 -7.40 13.89 2.11
CA ARG A 100 -8.45 14.10 1.07
C ARG A 100 -7.95 15.05 -0.01
N ILE A 101 -7.35 16.17 0.39
CA ILE A 101 -6.77 17.16 -0.55
C ILE A 101 -5.63 16.53 -1.35
N MET A 102 -4.74 15.78 -0.70
CA MET A 102 -3.66 15.04 -1.36
C MET A 102 -4.18 14.14 -2.48
N LEU A 103 -5.19 13.33 -2.19
CA LEU A 103 -5.77 12.41 -3.17
C LEU A 103 -6.44 13.16 -4.33
N GLN A 104 -7.14 14.25 -4.05
CA GLN A 104 -7.73 15.10 -5.09
C GLN A 104 -6.65 15.74 -5.97
N GLU A 105 -5.59 16.30 -5.39
CA GLU A 105 -4.49 16.89 -6.15
C GLU A 105 -3.72 15.84 -6.97
N ILE A 106 -3.53 14.62 -6.46
CA ILE A 106 -2.91 13.52 -7.22
C ILE A 106 -3.66 13.28 -8.53
N PHE A 107 -4.96 13.03 -8.48
CA PHE A 107 -5.72 12.72 -9.70
C PHE A 107 -5.99 13.94 -10.58
N LYS A 108 -5.97 15.15 -10.01
CA LYS A 108 -5.95 16.38 -10.79
C LYS A 108 -4.64 16.54 -11.57
N ARG A 109 -3.50 16.25 -10.96
CA ARG A 109 -2.17 16.33 -11.58
C ARG A 109 -1.93 15.19 -12.57
N PHE A 110 -2.36 13.98 -12.21
CA PHE A 110 -2.13 12.75 -12.97
C PHE A 110 -3.47 12.10 -13.41
N PRO A 111 -4.25 12.73 -14.29
CA PRO A 111 -5.59 12.23 -14.64
C PRO A 111 -5.56 10.87 -15.36
N LYS A 112 -4.45 10.54 -16.00
CA LYS A 112 -4.23 9.25 -16.66
C LYS A 112 -3.82 8.13 -15.70
N LEU A 113 -3.52 8.41 -14.43
CA LEU A 113 -3.20 7.39 -13.44
C LEU A 113 -4.43 6.52 -13.18
N ASP A 114 -4.26 5.18 -13.16
CA ASP A 114 -5.37 4.24 -13.02
C ASP A 114 -5.68 3.90 -11.56
N GLY A 115 -4.74 4.13 -10.64
CA GLY A 115 -4.96 3.93 -9.22
C GLY A 115 -3.69 3.95 -8.38
N LEU A 116 -3.86 3.63 -7.09
CA LEU A 116 -2.80 3.69 -6.09
C LEU A 116 -2.63 2.35 -5.39
N VAL A 117 -1.39 2.00 -5.10
CA VAL A 117 -1.03 0.91 -4.20
C VAL A 117 -0.60 1.49 -2.86
N ILE A 118 -1.38 1.24 -1.83
CA ILE A 118 -1.18 1.86 -0.52
C ILE A 118 -0.29 0.99 0.35
N ARG A 119 0.82 1.56 0.80
CA ARG A 119 1.78 0.93 1.69
C ARG A 119 1.63 1.52 3.09
N VAL A 120 1.48 0.66 4.09
CA VAL A 120 1.23 1.06 5.48
C VAL A 120 2.29 0.53 6.46
N GLY A 121 2.97 -0.54 6.10
CA GLY A 121 3.98 -1.16 6.95
C GLY A 121 5.36 -0.54 6.81
N GLU A 122 5.85 -0.46 5.59
CA GLU A 122 7.16 0.09 5.25
C GLU A 122 7.01 1.49 4.67
N THR A 123 7.68 2.47 5.24
CA THR A 123 7.61 3.87 4.77
C THR A 123 8.98 4.24 4.18
N TYR A 124 9.18 3.98 2.89
CA TYR A 124 10.47 4.20 2.23
C TYR A 124 10.65 5.63 1.74
N LEU A 125 9.57 6.35 1.48
CA LEU A 125 9.61 7.69 0.88
C LEU A 125 9.69 8.82 1.92
N GLN A 126 9.77 8.51 3.21
CA GLN A 126 9.88 9.50 4.29
C GLN A 126 11.12 10.40 4.17
N ASN A 127 12.18 9.93 3.50
CA ASN A 127 13.42 10.68 3.27
C ASN A 127 13.53 11.24 1.85
N THR A 128 12.46 11.22 1.06
CA THR A 128 12.40 11.89 -0.24
C THR A 128 12.71 13.39 -0.05
N PRO A 129 13.45 14.04 -0.96
CA PRO A 129 13.74 15.46 -0.84
C PRO A 129 12.49 16.29 -0.53
N TYR A 130 12.59 17.20 0.44
CA TYR A 130 11.52 18.08 0.93
C TYR A 130 10.34 17.37 1.61
N HIS A 131 10.40 16.05 1.82
CA HIS A 131 9.34 15.27 2.46
C HIS A 131 9.78 14.65 3.79
N THR A 132 8.82 14.34 4.62
CA THR A 132 8.96 13.59 5.88
C THR A 132 7.68 12.78 6.10
N GLY A 133 7.76 11.78 6.96
CA GLY A 133 6.58 10.97 7.27
C GLY A 133 6.87 9.82 8.22
N ASN A 134 5.84 9.05 8.44
CA ASN A 134 5.87 7.83 9.26
C ASN A 134 4.79 6.85 8.77
N GLY A 135 4.80 5.62 9.27
CA GLY A 135 3.68 4.70 9.03
C GLY A 135 2.39 5.22 9.70
N PRO A 136 1.22 4.93 9.11
CA PRO A 136 -0.07 5.35 9.68
C PRO A 136 -0.36 4.67 11.02
N ILE A 137 0.09 3.45 11.20
CA ILE A 137 -0.10 2.68 12.43
C ILE A 137 1.09 2.95 13.36
N PRO A 138 0.85 3.41 14.59
CA PRO A 138 1.91 3.54 15.59
C PRO A 138 2.55 2.17 15.84
N ARG A 139 3.86 2.07 15.75
CA ARG A 139 4.59 0.84 16.08
C ARG A 139 5.16 0.96 17.48
N ASN A 140 5.04 -0.11 18.26
CA ASN A 140 5.82 -0.25 19.46
C ASN A 140 7.21 -0.77 19.05
N GLU A 141 8.31 -0.23 19.59
CA GLU A 141 9.68 -0.62 19.25
C GLU A 141 9.98 -2.12 19.46
N LYS A 142 9.21 -2.78 20.33
CA LYS A 142 9.28 -4.22 20.58
C LYS A 142 8.56 -5.09 19.53
N SER A 143 8.04 -4.51 18.50
CA SER A 143 7.17 -5.18 17.52
C SER A 143 7.88 -6.14 16.54
N TRP A 144 9.19 -6.26 16.60
CA TRP A 144 9.97 -7.24 15.83
C TRP A 144 9.99 -8.64 16.45
N GLU A 145 9.57 -8.79 17.70
CA GLU A 145 9.39 -10.09 18.31
C GLU A 145 8.06 -10.68 17.80
N HIS A 146 8.14 -11.77 17.05
CA HIS A 146 7.01 -12.47 16.42
C HIS A 146 5.85 -12.86 17.37
N ASN A 147 5.98 -12.61 18.66
CA ASN A 147 4.99 -12.92 19.69
C ASN A 147 4.39 -11.70 20.40
N SER A 148 4.95 -10.51 20.22
CA SER A 148 4.31 -9.28 20.72
C SER A 148 3.54 -8.63 19.60
N ALA A 149 2.49 -9.26 19.30
CA ALA A 149 1.54 -8.86 18.36
C ALA A 149 1.11 -7.40 18.54
N TYR A 150 1.06 -6.65 17.45
CA TYR A 150 0.58 -5.30 17.35
C TYR A 150 -0.88 -5.15 17.82
N LYS A 151 -1.11 -5.32 19.09
CA LYS A 151 -2.23 -4.66 19.74
C LYS A 151 -1.81 -3.22 20.03
N THR A 152 -1.75 -2.41 18.99
CA THR A 152 -1.96 -1.00 19.22
C THR A 152 -3.45 -0.84 19.40
N ASP A 153 -3.86 -0.47 20.60
CA ASP A 153 -5.24 -0.08 20.83
C ASP A 153 -5.64 0.95 19.76
N GLY A 154 -6.62 0.60 18.93
CA GLY A 154 -7.09 1.44 17.84
C GLY A 154 -6.49 1.20 16.46
N GLY A 155 -5.57 0.26 16.27
CA GLY A 155 -5.02 -0.06 14.94
C GLY A 155 -6.09 -0.50 13.95
N GLU A 156 -7.07 -1.30 14.36
CA GLU A 156 -8.23 -1.67 13.53
C GLU A 156 -9.02 -0.45 13.06
N LYS A 157 -9.24 0.51 13.96
CA LYS A 157 -9.98 1.74 13.64
C LYS A 157 -9.18 2.63 12.70
N ILE A 158 -7.86 2.71 12.87
CA ILE A 158 -7.00 3.49 11.95
C ILE A 158 -7.05 2.88 10.55
N HIS A 159 -6.87 1.56 10.42
CA HIS A 159 -6.96 0.87 9.14
C HIS A 159 -8.32 1.08 8.47
N SER A 160 -9.43 0.82 9.19
CA SER A 160 -10.77 0.95 8.62
C SER A 160 -11.08 2.40 8.22
N ASN A 161 -10.69 3.39 9.02
CA ASN A 161 -10.87 4.80 8.68
C ASN A 161 -10.05 5.20 7.44
N LEU A 162 -8.80 4.73 7.35
CA LEU A 162 -7.95 5.00 6.19
C LEU A 162 -8.51 4.34 4.92
N ILE A 163 -8.92 3.08 5.00
CA ILE A 163 -9.52 2.38 3.84
C ILE A 163 -10.81 3.07 3.41
N ASN A 164 -11.68 3.49 4.35
CA ASN A 164 -12.91 4.21 4.03
C ASN A 164 -12.62 5.57 3.37
N LEU A 165 -11.63 6.33 3.85
CA LEU A 165 -11.20 7.58 3.22
C LEU A 165 -10.72 7.35 1.78
N LEU A 166 -9.87 6.34 1.57
CA LEU A 166 -9.36 5.98 0.25
C LEU A 166 -10.49 5.51 -0.68
N ARG A 167 -11.41 4.68 -0.16
CA ARG A 167 -12.58 4.23 -0.90
C ARG A 167 -13.45 5.40 -1.36
N GLU A 168 -13.75 6.33 -0.46
CA GLU A 168 -14.56 7.51 -0.77
C GLU A 168 -13.87 8.40 -1.82
N GLU A 169 -12.65 8.84 -1.55
CA GLU A 169 -11.97 9.83 -2.39
C GLU A 169 -11.49 9.26 -3.74
N VAL A 170 -11.05 8.01 -3.77
CA VAL A 170 -10.45 7.43 -4.97
C VAL A 170 -11.43 6.52 -5.71
N CYS A 171 -12.01 5.53 -5.01
CA CYS A 171 -12.85 4.56 -5.71
C CYS A 171 -14.20 5.17 -6.13
N ILE A 172 -14.84 5.96 -5.26
CA ILE A 172 -16.16 6.54 -5.55
C ILE A 172 -16.02 7.84 -6.34
N ARG A 173 -15.28 8.82 -5.82
CA ARG A 173 -15.25 10.18 -6.42
C ARG A 173 -14.44 10.23 -7.72
N GLN A 174 -13.32 9.51 -7.81
CA GLN A 174 -12.43 9.52 -8.98
C GLN A 174 -12.67 8.32 -9.91
N ASN A 175 -13.44 7.33 -9.49
CA ASN A 175 -13.62 6.05 -10.20
C ASN A 175 -12.28 5.36 -10.55
N LYS A 176 -11.30 5.44 -9.64
CA LYS A 176 -9.96 4.87 -9.78
C LYS A 176 -9.77 3.71 -8.80
N LYS A 177 -8.76 2.88 -9.02
CA LYS A 177 -8.53 1.67 -8.22
C LYS A 177 -7.64 1.93 -7.01
N ILE A 178 -7.95 1.28 -5.90
CA ILE A 178 -7.13 1.21 -4.69
C ILE A 178 -6.73 -0.24 -4.44
N PHE A 179 -5.44 -0.43 -4.24
CA PHE A 179 -4.82 -1.67 -3.82
C PHE A 179 -4.22 -1.44 -2.43
N TYR A 180 -4.95 -1.80 -1.38
CA TYR A 180 -4.53 -1.60 0.00
C TYR A 180 -3.74 -2.83 0.47
N ARG A 181 -2.44 -2.68 0.69
CA ARG A 181 -1.59 -3.78 1.16
C ARG A 181 -1.82 -4.03 2.65
N THR A 182 -2.06 -5.27 3.01
CA THR A 182 -2.24 -5.66 4.41
C THR A 182 -0.92 -5.81 5.16
N TRP A 183 0.21 -5.79 4.46
CA TRP A 183 1.55 -5.91 5.04
C TRP A 183 1.88 -4.68 5.91
N ASP A 184 1.49 -4.75 7.16
CA ASP A 184 1.69 -3.72 8.19
C ASP A 184 2.75 -4.14 9.23
N PHE A 185 3.40 -5.30 9.03
CA PHE A 185 4.22 -6.02 10.00
C PHE A 185 3.47 -6.45 11.26
N GLY A 186 2.16 -6.52 11.20
CA GLY A 186 1.30 -6.79 12.35
C GLY A 186 0.17 -7.76 12.08
N TYR A 187 -0.82 -7.68 12.93
CA TYR A 187 -1.97 -8.58 12.90
C TYR A 187 -2.85 -8.44 11.67
N PHE A 188 -2.94 -7.26 11.07
CA PHE A 188 -3.80 -7.08 9.90
C PHE A 188 -3.42 -8.02 8.77
N HIS A 189 -2.13 -8.32 8.66
CA HIS A 189 -1.63 -9.20 7.62
C HIS A 189 -1.86 -10.69 7.91
N ILE A 190 -1.76 -11.13 9.18
CA ILE A 190 -1.65 -12.56 9.52
C ILE A 190 -2.77 -13.10 10.42
N ASN A 191 -3.57 -12.24 11.04
CA ASN A 191 -4.60 -12.66 11.99
C ASN A 191 -5.99 -12.51 11.38
N PRO A 192 -6.74 -13.62 11.15
CA PRO A 192 -8.07 -13.58 10.55
C PRO A 192 -9.09 -12.73 11.32
N GLN A 193 -9.09 -12.78 12.65
CA GLN A 193 -10.05 -12.02 13.47
C GLN A 193 -9.77 -10.52 13.34
N TYR A 194 -8.50 -10.11 13.42
CA TYR A 194 -8.11 -8.71 13.24
C TYR A 194 -8.42 -8.23 11.81
N TYR A 195 -8.10 -9.06 10.80
CA TYR A 195 -8.42 -8.76 9.41
C TYR A 195 -9.92 -8.52 9.22
N LEU A 196 -10.75 -9.39 9.79
CA LEU A 196 -12.21 -9.24 9.71
C LEU A 196 -12.71 -8.05 10.54
N SER A 197 -12.12 -7.75 11.70
CA SER A 197 -12.51 -6.57 12.50
C SER A 197 -12.25 -5.26 11.76
N VAL A 198 -11.19 -5.19 10.94
CA VAL A 198 -10.94 -4.04 10.06
C VAL A 198 -11.92 -4.03 8.89
N THR A 199 -11.98 -5.13 8.13
CA THR A 199 -12.64 -5.16 6.81
C THR A 199 -14.15 -5.20 6.89
N ASN A 200 -14.73 -5.70 7.98
CA ASN A 200 -16.19 -5.65 8.19
C ASN A 200 -16.71 -4.22 8.40
N ASN A 201 -15.86 -3.30 8.81
CA ASN A 201 -16.19 -1.87 8.95
C ASN A 201 -16.00 -1.04 7.66
N VAL A 202 -15.75 -1.73 6.55
CA VAL A 202 -15.61 -1.12 5.23
C VAL A 202 -16.58 -1.77 4.27
N GLU A 203 -17.36 -0.98 3.53
CA GLU A 203 -18.23 -1.51 2.49
C GLU A 203 -17.41 -1.90 1.25
N PRO A 204 -17.65 -3.07 0.64
CA PRO A 204 -17.01 -3.47 -0.60
C PRO A 204 -17.22 -2.45 -1.72
N HIS A 205 -16.25 -2.37 -2.62
CA HIS A 205 -16.35 -1.57 -3.83
C HIS A 205 -15.60 -2.27 -4.98
N PRO A 206 -16.10 -2.23 -6.23
CA PRO A 206 -15.47 -2.90 -7.36
C PRO A 206 -14.03 -2.46 -7.63
N ASN A 207 -13.67 -1.23 -7.22
CA ASN A 207 -12.32 -0.67 -7.37
C ASN A 207 -11.46 -0.74 -6.11
N LEU A 208 -11.93 -1.38 -5.03
CA LEU A 208 -11.17 -1.56 -3.79
C LEU A 208 -10.69 -3.01 -3.66
N TYR A 209 -9.39 -3.19 -3.57
CA TYR A 209 -8.72 -4.47 -3.44
C TYR A 209 -7.84 -4.49 -2.20
N LEU A 210 -7.85 -5.62 -1.48
CA LEU A 210 -6.88 -5.89 -0.42
C LEU A 210 -5.75 -6.75 -0.99
N CYS A 211 -4.51 -6.29 -0.88
CA CYS A 211 -3.35 -7.02 -1.38
C CYS A 211 -2.68 -7.75 -0.24
N ILE A 212 -2.56 -9.06 -0.37
CA ILE A 212 -2.13 -9.97 0.69
C ILE A 212 -1.01 -10.84 0.16
N LYS A 213 0.15 -10.87 0.83
CA LYS A 213 1.21 -11.81 0.50
C LYS A 213 0.70 -13.25 0.66
N HIS A 214 1.10 -14.15 -0.23
CA HIS A 214 0.67 -15.55 -0.15
C HIS A 214 1.15 -16.26 1.12
N VAL A 215 2.15 -15.72 1.79
CA VAL A 215 2.70 -16.22 3.06
C VAL A 215 2.61 -15.19 4.18
N GLN A 216 2.80 -15.65 5.40
CA GLN A 216 2.68 -14.82 6.61
C GLN A 216 3.85 -13.82 6.82
N GLY A 217 4.94 -13.97 6.10
CA GLY A 217 6.13 -13.13 6.23
C GLY A 217 6.72 -12.73 4.88
N ASP A 218 8.04 -12.68 4.80
CA ASP A 218 8.75 -12.58 3.54
C ASP A 218 8.67 -13.93 2.79
N TYR A 219 8.85 -13.93 1.49
CA TYR A 219 8.53 -15.04 0.60
C TYR A 219 9.44 -16.27 0.75
N HIS A 220 9.69 -16.71 2.00
CA HIS A 220 10.43 -17.92 2.29
C HIS A 220 9.50 -19.14 2.21
N ARG A 221 9.99 -20.22 1.62
CA ARG A 221 9.26 -21.48 1.47
C ARG A 221 8.67 -22.03 2.78
N THR A 222 9.39 -21.82 3.90
CA THR A 222 9.01 -22.34 5.22
C THR A 222 7.88 -21.60 5.90
N TYR A 223 7.50 -20.42 5.38
CA TYR A 223 6.35 -19.69 5.92
C TYR A 223 5.05 -20.33 5.49
N LYS A 224 4.11 -20.40 6.42
CA LYS A 224 2.74 -20.86 6.16
C LYS A 224 2.04 -19.96 5.17
N PHE A 225 1.14 -20.55 4.39
CA PHE A 225 0.21 -19.82 3.55
C PHE A 225 -0.64 -18.88 4.41
N ASN A 226 -0.94 -17.70 3.91
CA ASN A 226 -1.54 -16.65 4.72
C ASN A 226 -3.01 -16.96 5.05
N PRO A 227 -3.39 -17.06 6.32
CA PRO A 227 -4.74 -17.45 6.73
C PRO A 227 -5.79 -16.35 6.52
N THR A 228 -5.39 -15.14 6.10
CA THR A 228 -6.33 -14.07 5.74
C THR A 228 -6.76 -14.13 4.27
N LEU A 229 -6.18 -15.04 3.48
CA LEU A 229 -6.59 -15.27 2.11
C LEU A 229 -7.91 -16.04 2.02
N GLY A 230 -8.78 -15.59 1.12
CA GLY A 230 -10.06 -16.22 0.84
C GLY A 230 -11.17 -15.92 1.87
N ILE A 231 -10.91 -15.09 2.89
CA ILE A 231 -11.90 -14.74 3.90
C ILE A 231 -12.43 -13.31 3.74
N GLY A 232 -13.58 -13.04 4.34
CA GLY A 232 -14.24 -11.73 4.30
C GLY A 232 -15.04 -11.49 3.03
N LYS A 233 -15.35 -10.22 2.76
CA LYS A 233 -16.26 -9.80 1.67
C LYS A 233 -15.59 -8.95 0.58
N HIS A 234 -14.30 -8.66 0.72
CA HIS A 234 -13.57 -7.79 -0.20
C HIS A 234 -12.81 -8.58 -1.25
N LYS A 235 -12.66 -8.01 -2.44
CA LYS A 235 -11.77 -8.53 -3.46
C LYS A 235 -10.32 -8.54 -2.98
N GLN A 236 -9.62 -9.63 -3.26
CA GLN A 236 -8.24 -9.84 -2.85
C GLN A 236 -7.33 -10.05 -4.06
N ILE A 237 -6.19 -9.37 -4.03
CA ILE A 237 -5.04 -9.61 -4.91
C ILE A 237 -3.98 -10.34 -4.10
N VAL A 238 -3.51 -11.48 -4.59
CA VAL A 238 -2.46 -12.22 -3.91
C VAL A 238 -1.10 -11.76 -4.39
N GLU A 239 -0.30 -11.22 -3.47
CA GLU A 239 1.09 -10.88 -3.74
C GLU A 239 1.93 -12.16 -3.70
N ILE A 240 2.63 -12.45 -4.79
CA ILE A 240 3.49 -13.64 -4.90
C ILE A 240 4.90 -13.27 -5.32
N GLU A 241 5.84 -14.12 -5.02
CA GLU A 241 7.18 -14.13 -5.58
C GLU A 241 7.48 -15.53 -6.11
N CYS A 242 7.99 -15.61 -7.34
CA CYS A 242 8.28 -16.90 -7.99
C CYS A 242 9.68 -17.41 -7.68
N GLN A 243 10.50 -16.57 -7.13
CA GLN A 243 11.82 -16.91 -6.57
C GLN A 243 11.83 -16.55 -5.08
N ARG A 244 12.79 -17.10 -4.37
CA ARG A 244 12.89 -16.88 -2.93
C ARG A 244 13.37 -15.46 -2.62
N GLU A 245 12.81 -14.84 -1.59
CA GLU A 245 13.29 -13.55 -1.07
C GLU A 245 14.80 -13.60 -0.79
N TYR A 246 15.49 -12.50 -1.06
CA TYR A 246 16.95 -12.35 -0.89
C TYR A 246 17.81 -13.27 -1.78
N GLU A 247 17.26 -13.83 -2.84
CA GLU A 247 18.01 -14.58 -3.81
C GLU A 247 19.14 -13.71 -4.41
N GLY A 248 20.34 -14.27 -4.49
CA GLY A 248 21.53 -13.51 -4.87
C GLY A 248 22.13 -12.62 -3.77
N LYS A 249 21.51 -12.58 -2.58
CA LYS A 249 21.98 -11.85 -1.39
C LYS A 249 22.31 -12.81 -0.25
N GLY A 250 23.11 -13.84 -0.54
CA GLY A 250 23.47 -14.89 0.43
C GLY A 250 22.47 -16.06 0.50
N ALA A 251 21.42 -16.06 -0.31
CA ALA A 251 20.49 -17.16 -0.45
C ALA A 251 20.71 -17.91 -1.77
N TYR A 252 20.44 -19.21 -1.80
CA TYR A 252 20.51 -20.00 -3.02
C TYR A 252 19.39 -19.62 -3.98
N PRO A 253 19.65 -19.50 -5.29
CA PRO A 253 18.62 -19.43 -6.32
C PRO A 253 17.63 -20.59 -6.18
N ASN A 254 16.35 -20.26 -6.08
CA ASN A 254 15.33 -21.26 -5.89
C ASN A 254 13.99 -20.81 -6.50
N TYR A 255 13.60 -21.45 -7.58
CA TYR A 255 12.30 -21.24 -8.20
C TYR A 255 11.22 -21.95 -7.36
N ILE A 256 10.31 -21.19 -6.78
CA ILE A 256 9.27 -21.70 -5.89
C ILE A 256 7.86 -21.63 -6.46
N ALA A 257 7.70 -21.18 -7.71
CA ALA A 257 6.38 -20.96 -8.30
C ALA A 257 5.48 -22.19 -8.31
N ASP A 258 6.03 -23.38 -8.54
CA ASP A 258 5.24 -24.62 -8.52
C ASP A 258 4.63 -24.86 -7.13
N GLY A 259 5.41 -24.70 -6.07
CA GLY A 259 4.91 -24.82 -4.70
C GLY A 259 3.91 -23.72 -4.31
N VAL A 260 4.07 -22.51 -4.83
CA VAL A 260 3.10 -21.42 -4.63
C VAL A 260 1.78 -21.75 -5.33
N LEU A 261 1.83 -22.34 -6.53
CA LEU A 261 0.65 -22.70 -7.32
C LEU A 261 -0.06 -23.95 -6.80
N ASN A 262 0.70 -25.03 -6.51
CA ASN A 262 0.20 -26.37 -6.23
C ASN A 262 0.31 -26.78 -4.76
N GLY A 263 1.06 -26.02 -3.97
CA GLY A 263 1.33 -26.27 -2.55
C GLY A 263 2.64 -27.02 -2.34
N PHE A 264 3.36 -26.61 -1.31
CA PHE A 264 4.50 -27.38 -0.78
C PHE A 264 3.97 -28.52 0.07
N GLU A 265 4.61 -29.68 -0.02
CA GLU A 265 4.18 -30.88 0.68
C GLU A 265 4.12 -30.69 2.20
N GLU A 266 5.11 -30.00 2.76
CA GLU A 266 5.21 -29.68 4.19
C GLU A 266 4.18 -28.69 4.69
N LEU A 267 3.47 -27.97 3.79
CA LEU A 267 2.47 -26.98 4.15
C LEU A 267 1.03 -27.44 3.89
N LYS A 268 0.82 -28.68 3.44
CA LYS A 268 -0.53 -29.21 3.20
C LYS A 268 -1.39 -29.10 4.46
N SER A 269 -2.63 -28.69 4.27
CA SER A 269 -3.62 -28.53 5.33
C SER A 269 -4.99 -28.91 4.80
N ASP A 270 -5.75 -29.61 5.62
CA ASP A 270 -7.15 -29.98 5.33
C ASP A 270 -8.13 -28.89 5.81
N SER A 271 -7.66 -27.94 6.62
CA SER A 271 -8.52 -26.96 7.29
C SER A 271 -8.48 -25.56 6.68
N GLN A 272 -7.48 -25.26 5.85
CA GLN A 272 -7.34 -23.95 5.21
C GLN A 272 -6.57 -24.05 3.89
N PRO A 273 -6.75 -23.08 2.97
CA PRO A 273 -5.96 -23.03 1.75
C PRO A 273 -4.46 -22.97 2.06
N TYR A 274 -3.66 -23.68 1.24
CA TYR A 274 -2.20 -23.69 1.33
C TYR A 274 -1.51 -23.45 -0.02
N CYS A 275 -2.29 -23.11 -1.06
CA CYS A 275 -1.77 -22.77 -2.39
C CYS A 275 -2.77 -21.94 -3.21
N LEU A 276 -2.29 -21.32 -4.30
CA LEU A 276 -3.13 -20.48 -5.16
C LEU A 276 -4.24 -21.24 -5.87
N ASN A 277 -3.99 -22.50 -6.27
CA ASN A 277 -5.00 -23.28 -6.98
C ASN A 277 -6.27 -23.51 -6.16
N GLN A 278 -6.17 -23.54 -4.83
CA GLN A 278 -7.33 -23.63 -3.96
C GLN A 278 -8.10 -22.31 -3.80
N LEU A 279 -7.46 -21.17 -4.12
CA LEU A 279 -8.13 -19.87 -4.08
C LEU A 279 -8.88 -19.53 -5.38
N LYS A 280 -8.63 -20.21 -6.49
CA LYS A 280 -9.23 -19.87 -7.79
C LYS A 280 -10.76 -19.89 -7.81
N SER A 281 -11.39 -20.73 -7.00
CA SER A 281 -12.84 -20.81 -6.86
C SER A 281 -13.43 -19.84 -5.85
N ASN A 282 -12.57 -19.13 -5.10
CA ASN A 282 -13.04 -18.17 -4.11
C ASN A 282 -13.55 -16.90 -4.80
N PRO A 283 -14.80 -16.44 -4.54
CA PRO A 283 -15.38 -15.27 -5.21
C PRO A 283 -14.63 -13.96 -4.93
N ASN A 284 -13.84 -13.92 -3.87
CA ASN A 284 -13.03 -12.76 -3.50
C ASN A 284 -11.68 -12.73 -4.23
N PHE A 285 -11.22 -13.83 -4.81
CA PHE A 285 -9.97 -13.86 -5.55
C PHE A 285 -10.10 -13.06 -6.85
N ALA A 286 -9.36 -11.95 -6.95
CA ALA A 286 -9.44 -11.03 -8.09
C ALA A 286 -8.19 -11.04 -8.98
N GLY A 287 -7.13 -11.71 -8.57
CA GLY A 287 -5.91 -11.83 -9.36
C GLY A 287 -4.65 -11.96 -8.51
N ILE A 288 -3.53 -11.87 -9.19
CA ILE A 288 -2.19 -11.95 -8.59
C ILE A 288 -1.37 -10.73 -8.94
N TRP A 289 -0.44 -10.42 -8.07
CA TRP A 289 0.61 -9.45 -8.28
C TRP A 289 1.96 -10.13 -8.04
N THR A 290 2.83 -10.13 -9.03
CA THR A 290 4.16 -10.71 -8.91
C THR A 290 5.18 -9.66 -8.55
N TRP A 291 5.93 -9.90 -7.50
CA TRP A 291 7.16 -9.18 -7.24
C TRP A 291 8.25 -9.71 -8.17
N SER A 292 9.00 -8.78 -8.77
CA SER A 292 10.25 -9.06 -9.47
C SER A 292 11.35 -8.25 -8.80
N ARG A 293 12.38 -8.90 -8.35
CA ARG A 293 13.56 -8.25 -7.76
C ARG A 293 14.81 -8.63 -8.54
#